data_b1ab25f830e99fffb3ede9413f5ca575
#
_entry.id   b1ab25f830e99fffb3ede9413f5ca575
#
_cell.length_a   1.000
_cell.length_b   1.000
_cell.length_c   1.000
_cell.angle_alpha   90.00
_cell.angle_beta   90.00
_cell.angle_gamma   90.00
#
_symmetry.space_group_name_H-M   'P 1'
#
loop_
_entity.id
_entity.type
_entity.pdbx_description
1 polymer ?
#
loop_
_entity_poly.entity_id
_entity_poly.type
_entity_poly.pdbx_seq_one_letter_code
_entity_poly.pdbx_strand_id
1 'polypeptide(L)'
;RAIGMVFQHANLLEQRTAAQNIAYPLAMAGVPKGERHETVARMLELVGLADRGSSYPAQLSGGQQQRVGIARALADQPAVLLCDEPTSALDPETTRSILELIRDVRDRLGVTVVIITHEMSVVRAVCDSVSLLEAGRVVESGPIEDVVADVASRLSRELVPAPAVPAGSVGPDDAVIDVALTARPGQPAAARVLALAAEQGADVAGGLFETLGRAQVGRLALTIPADRAEAAVAVLTGAGVTAEVRA
;
A
#
# COMPACT_ATOMS: atom_id res chain seq x y z
N ARG A 1 -2.75 -3.67 -27.25
CA ARG A 1 -3.64 -4.25 -26.20
C ARG A 1 -4.02 -3.16 -25.22
N ALA A 2 -5.24 -3.21 -24.68
CA ALA A 2 -5.69 -2.20 -23.73
C ALA A 2 -5.14 -2.44 -22.30
N ILE A 3 -4.79 -3.69 -21.94
CA ILE A 3 -4.40 -4.09 -20.59
C ILE A 3 -3.10 -4.90 -20.64
N GLY A 4 -2.10 -4.49 -19.86
CA GLY A 4 -0.92 -5.26 -19.50
C GLY A 4 -1.13 -5.97 -18.15
N MET A 5 -0.55 -7.16 -17.96
CA MET A 5 -0.72 -7.92 -16.72
C MET A 5 0.64 -8.32 -16.14
N VAL A 6 0.81 -8.06 -14.86
CA VAL A 6 1.92 -8.48 -14.01
C VAL A 6 1.37 -9.48 -13.00
N PHE A 7 1.97 -10.66 -12.94
CA PHE A 7 1.55 -11.74 -12.05
C PHE A 7 2.41 -11.78 -10.79
N GLN A 8 1.92 -12.43 -9.76
CA GLN A 8 2.62 -12.71 -8.50
C GLN A 8 4.02 -13.32 -8.73
N HIS A 9 4.09 -14.34 -9.58
CA HIS A 9 5.35 -14.80 -10.16
C HIS A 9 5.47 -14.22 -11.56
N ALA A 10 6.63 -13.69 -11.92
CA ALA A 10 6.81 -13.02 -13.21
C ALA A 10 6.41 -13.86 -14.43
N ASN A 11 6.29 -15.18 -14.26
CA ASN A 11 5.89 -16.16 -15.29
C ASN A 11 6.66 -15.92 -16.60
N LEU A 12 7.99 -15.82 -16.48
CA LEU A 12 8.84 -15.63 -17.64
C LEU A 12 8.97 -16.94 -18.43
N LEU A 13 9.17 -16.78 -19.73
CA LEU A 13 9.47 -17.89 -20.61
C LEU A 13 10.93 -18.32 -20.35
N GLU A 14 11.12 -19.46 -19.67
CA GLU A 14 12.40 -19.94 -19.16
C GLU A 14 13.47 -20.12 -20.26
N GLN A 15 13.06 -20.50 -21.48
CA GLN A 15 13.93 -20.70 -22.63
C GLN A 15 14.20 -19.42 -23.42
N ARG A 16 13.80 -18.26 -22.90
CA ARG A 16 13.97 -16.95 -23.52
C ARG A 16 14.73 -16.01 -22.60
N THR A 17 15.59 -15.19 -23.19
CA THR A 17 16.30 -14.14 -22.44
C THR A 17 15.31 -13.05 -21.96
N ALA A 18 15.76 -12.15 -21.09
CA ALA A 18 14.98 -10.98 -20.64
C ALA A 18 14.49 -10.16 -21.83
N ALA A 19 15.36 -9.83 -22.76
CA ALA A 19 15.00 -9.11 -24.00
C ALA A 19 13.95 -9.86 -24.83
N GLN A 20 14.08 -11.17 -24.96
CA GLN A 20 13.13 -12.00 -25.71
C GLN A 20 11.79 -12.13 -25.01
N ASN A 21 11.75 -12.14 -23.68
CA ASN A 21 10.53 -12.09 -22.89
C ASN A 21 9.78 -10.78 -23.14
N ILE A 22 10.48 -9.64 -23.08
CA ILE A 22 9.89 -8.32 -23.34
C ILE A 22 9.43 -8.19 -24.80
N ALA A 23 10.20 -8.75 -25.76
CA ALA A 23 9.83 -8.73 -27.18
C ALA A 23 8.61 -9.60 -27.51
N TYR A 24 8.25 -10.55 -26.65
CA TYR A 24 7.21 -11.56 -26.95
C TYR A 24 5.84 -10.94 -27.25
N PRO A 25 5.24 -10.06 -26.43
CA PRO A 25 3.96 -9.45 -26.75
C PRO A 25 3.99 -8.63 -28.04
N LEU A 26 5.09 -7.92 -28.32
CA LEU A 26 5.28 -7.16 -29.57
C LEU A 26 5.30 -8.09 -30.79
N ALA A 27 5.93 -9.25 -30.66
CA ALA A 27 5.95 -10.24 -31.73
C ALA A 27 4.57 -10.80 -32.03
N MET A 28 3.77 -11.05 -30.98
CA MET A 28 2.39 -11.51 -31.10
C MET A 28 1.45 -10.44 -31.67
N ALA A 29 1.77 -9.17 -31.45
CA ALA A 29 1.05 -8.03 -32.03
C ALA A 29 1.47 -7.73 -33.49
N GLY A 30 2.43 -8.47 -34.05
CA GLY A 30 2.88 -8.30 -35.44
C GLY A 30 3.85 -7.12 -35.65
N VAL A 31 4.40 -6.52 -34.57
CA VAL A 31 5.36 -5.42 -34.68
C VAL A 31 6.61 -5.88 -35.44
N PRO A 32 7.12 -5.11 -36.41
CA PRO A 32 8.33 -5.45 -37.16
C PRO A 32 9.56 -5.66 -36.29
N LYS A 33 10.45 -6.60 -36.65
CA LYS A 33 11.59 -6.98 -35.82
C LYS A 33 12.52 -5.80 -35.46
N GLY A 34 12.71 -4.84 -36.37
CA GLY A 34 13.53 -3.65 -36.14
C GLY A 34 12.98 -2.76 -35.04
N GLU A 35 11.67 -2.49 -35.08
CA GLU A 35 11.00 -1.64 -34.09
C GLU A 35 10.93 -2.28 -32.70
N ARG A 36 10.85 -3.63 -32.64
CA ARG A 36 10.88 -4.36 -31.37
C ARG A 36 12.20 -4.14 -30.61
N HIS A 37 13.33 -4.05 -31.31
CA HIS A 37 14.64 -3.92 -30.68
C HIS A 37 14.74 -2.61 -29.89
N GLU A 38 14.33 -1.51 -30.48
CA GLU A 38 14.32 -0.19 -29.83
C GLU A 38 13.39 -0.18 -28.60
N THR A 39 12.16 -0.71 -28.76
CA THR A 39 11.20 -0.81 -27.66
C THR A 39 11.74 -1.66 -26.52
N VAL A 40 12.35 -2.80 -26.79
CA VAL A 40 12.94 -3.67 -25.78
C VAL A 40 14.10 -2.98 -25.05
N ALA A 41 14.99 -2.29 -25.75
CA ALA A 41 16.08 -1.53 -25.13
C ALA A 41 15.55 -0.47 -24.17
N ARG A 42 14.56 0.32 -24.59
CA ARG A 42 13.89 1.34 -23.78
C ARG A 42 13.19 0.72 -22.55
N MET A 43 12.54 -0.43 -22.69
CA MET A 43 11.88 -1.12 -21.58
C MET A 43 12.89 -1.67 -20.57
N LEU A 44 14.01 -2.24 -21.02
CA LEU A 44 15.10 -2.69 -20.15
C LEU A 44 15.72 -1.52 -19.38
N GLU A 45 15.93 -0.40 -20.02
CA GLU A 45 16.41 0.83 -19.36
C GLU A 45 15.42 1.34 -18.31
N LEU A 46 14.12 1.40 -18.66
CA LEU A 46 13.03 1.83 -17.76
C LEU A 46 13.00 1.03 -16.45
N VAL A 47 13.25 -0.28 -16.53
CA VAL A 47 13.24 -1.15 -15.33
C VAL A 47 14.63 -1.33 -14.70
N GLY A 48 15.67 -0.61 -15.17
CA GLY A 48 17.03 -0.65 -14.63
C GLY A 48 17.77 -1.96 -14.90
N LEU A 49 17.53 -2.60 -16.06
CA LEU A 49 18.12 -3.86 -16.47
C LEU A 49 18.79 -3.80 -17.88
N ALA A 50 19.30 -2.63 -18.26
CA ALA A 50 19.89 -2.40 -19.58
C ALA A 50 21.03 -3.39 -19.91
N ASP A 51 21.81 -3.81 -18.89
CA ASP A 51 22.93 -4.76 -19.00
C ASP A 51 22.50 -6.23 -18.92
N ARG A 52 21.23 -6.53 -18.65
CA ARG A 52 20.68 -7.87 -18.39
C ARG A 52 19.84 -8.44 -19.53
N GLY A 53 19.74 -7.75 -20.65
CA GLY A 53 18.89 -8.16 -21.78
C GLY A 53 19.17 -9.56 -22.31
N SER A 54 20.44 -10.02 -22.25
CA SER A 54 20.86 -11.37 -22.67
C SER A 54 20.71 -12.45 -21.61
N SER A 55 20.38 -12.10 -20.35
CA SER A 55 20.25 -13.05 -19.24
C SER A 55 18.97 -13.87 -19.37
N TYR A 56 19.06 -15.16 -19.04
CA TYR A 56 17.90 -16.05 -18.91
C TYR A 56 17.27 -15.91 -17.51
N PRO A 57 16.00 -16.27 -17.33
CA PRO A 57 15.32 -16.18 -16.03
C PRO A 57 16.14 -16.80 -14.88
N ALA A 58 16.72 -17.97 -15.08
CA ALA A 58 17.54 -18.65 -14.07
C ALA A 58 18.81 -17.87 -13.64
N GLN A 59 19.22 -16.84 -14.39
CA GLN A 59 20.36 -15.97 -14.11
C GLN A 59 19.95 -14.66 -13.43
N LEU A 60 18.67 -14.46 -13.17
CA LEU A 60 18.08 -13.25 -12.60
C LEU A 60 17.56 -13.52 -11.19
N SER A 61 17.75 -12.57 -10.28
CA SER A 61 17.08 -12.60 -8.96
C SER A 61 15.57 -12.49 -9.12
N GLY A 62 14.79 -12.86 -8.10
CA GLY A 62 13.32 -12.75 -8.10
C GLY A 62 12.84 -11.33 -8.44
N GLY A 63 13.46 -10.31 -7.84
CA GLY A 63 13.15 -8.91 -8.14
C GLY A 63 13.52 -8.51 -9.59
N GLN A 64 14.62 -9.02 -10.12
CA GLN A 64 14.99 -8.80 -11.53
C GLN A 64 14.00 -9.49 -12.48
N GLN A 65 13.57 -10.72 -12.17
CA GLN A 65 12.52 -11.40 -12.92
C GLN A 65 11.20 -10.61 -12.92
N GLN A 66 10.82 -10.07 -11.76
CA GLN A 66 9.62 -9.25 -11.64
C GLN A 66 9.73 -7.96 -12.46
N ARG A 67 10.88 -7.29 -12.46
CA ARG A 67 11.15 -6.12 -13.33
C ARG A 67 11.04 -6.47 -14.82
N VAL A 68 11.52 -7.62 -15.26
CA VAL A 68 11.31 -8.11 -16.63
C VAL A 68 9.84 -8.37 -16.92
N GLY A 69 9.10 -8.93 -15.96
CA GLY A 69 7.65 -9.12 -16.04
C GLY A 69 6.88 -7.80 -16.24
N ILE A 70 7.24 -6.77 -15.48
CA ILE A 70 6.69 -5.41 -15.61
C ILE A 70 7.03 -4.83 -17.00
N ALA A 71 8.30 -4.89 -17.42
CA ALA A 71 8.74 -4.42 -18.73
C ALA A 71 8.00 -5.12 -19.88
N ARG A 72 7.78 -6.43 -19.77
CA ARG A 72 6.99 -7.21 -20.73
C ARG A 72 5.55 -6.76 -20.80
N ALA A 73 4.92 -6.49 -19.64
CA ALA A 73 3.53 -6.04 -19.59
C ALA A 73 3.35 -4.64 -20.21
N LEU A 74 4.38 -3.79 -20.13
CA LEU A 74 4.38 -2.43 -20.65
C LEU A 74 4.80 -2.30 -22.11
N ALA A 75 5.44 -3.33 -22.69
CA ALA A 75 6.05 -3.26 -24.01
C ALA A 75 5.08 -2.85 -25.12
N ASP A 76 3.82 -3.26 -25.04
CA ASP A 76 2.75 -2.97 -26.00
C ASP A 76 1.93 -1.70 -25.62
N GLN A 77 2.49 -0.84 -24.78
CA GLN A 77 1.93 0.45 -24.34
C GLN A 77 0.44 0.36 -23.90
N PRO A 78 0.12 -0.45 -22.88
CA PRO A 78 -1.25 -0.62 -22.42
C PRO A 78 -1.76 0.67 -21.74
N ALA A 79 -3.08 0.92 -21.80
CA ALA A 79 -3.71 1.99 -21.04
C ALA A 79 -3.83 1.65 -19.54
N VAL A 80 -3.89 0.36 -19.21
CA VAL A 80 -4.02 -0.15 -17.84
C VAL A 80 -2.96 -1.23 -17.58
N LEU A 81 -2.27 -1.13 -16.46
CA LEU A 81 -1.39 -2.14 -15.91
C LEU A 81 -2.08 -2.81 -14.71
N LEU A 82 -2.46 -4.07 -14.87
CA LEU A 82 -3.03 -4.88 -13.79
C LEU A 82 -1.92 -5.67 -13.10
N CYS A 83 -1.71 -5.46 -11.82
CA CYS A 83 -0.70 -6.13 -11.01
C CYS A 83 -1.40 -7.03 -9.99
N ASP A 84 -1.20 -8.33 -10.12
CA ASP A 84 -1.75 -9.34 -9.21
C ASP A 84 -0.64 -9.77 -8.23
N GLU A 85 -0.74 -9.31 -6.99
CA GLU A 85 0.23 -9.52 -5.91
C GLU A 85 1.70 -9.33 -6.33
N PRO A 86 2.08 -8.18 -6.91
CA PRO A 86 3.35 -8.02 -7.61
C PRO A 86 4.59 -8.13 -6.70
N THR A 87 4.42 -8.16 -5.38
CA THR A 87 5.50 -8.12 -4.38
C THR A 87 5.46 -9.25 -3.35
N SER A 88 4.43 -10.10 -3.35
CA SER A 88 4.18 -11.11 -2.30
C SER A 88 5.29 -12.18 -2.14
N ALA A 89 6.12 -12.41 -3.17
CA ALA A 89 7.23 -13.37 -3.15
C ALA A 89 8.61 -12.72 -2.99
N LEU A 90 8.66 -11.43 -2.59
CA LEU A 90 9.88 -10.62 -2.53
C LEU A 90 10.21 -10.23 -1.07
N ASP A 91 11.50 -9.99 -0.82
CA ASP A 91 11.95 -9.41 0.44
C ASP A 91 11.54 -7.92 0.56
N PRO A 92 11.54 -7.33 1.78
CA PRO A 92 11.06 -5.97 1.99
C PRO A 92 11.81 -4.88 1.20
N GLU A 93 13.11 -5.04 0.94
CA GLU A 93 13.90 -4.07 0.18
C GLU A 93 13.54 -4.13 -1.30
N THR A 94 13.47 -5.34 -1.84
CA THR A 94 13.04 -5.59 -3.23
C THR A 94 11.59 -5.13 -3.43
N THR A 95 10.68 -5.40 -2.48
CA THR A 95 9.30 -4.92 -2.50
C THR A 95 9.25 -3.40 -2.67
N ARG A 96 9.98 -2.64 -1.83
CA ARG A 96 10.04 -1.18 -1.93
C ARG A 96 10.49 -0.73 -3.32
N SER A 97 11.56 -1.34 -3.82
CA SER A 97 12.14 -1.06 -5.13
C SER A 97 11.16 -1.32 -6.29
N ILE A 98 10.34 -2.37 -6.20
CA ILE A 98 9.29 -2.67 -7.20
C ILE A 98 8.14 -1.67 -7.12
N LEU A 99 7.72 -1.28 -5.92
CA LEU A 99 6.65 -0.27 -5.74
C LEU A 99 7.08 1.12 -6.24
N GLU A 100 8.34 1.50 -6.01
CA GLU A 100 8.92 2.72 -6.57
C GLU A 100 8.93 2.68 -8.11
N LEU A 101 9.33 1.54 -8.69
CA LEU A 101 9.29 1.35 -10.14
C LEU A 101 7.86 1.47 -10.70
N ILE A 102 6.87 0.87 -10.06
CA ILE A 102 5.47 0.95 -10.48
C ILE A 102 4.98 2.41 -10.45
N ARG A 103 5.36 3.17 -9.42
CA ARG A 103 5.04 4.60 -9.31
C ARG A 103 5.70 5.40 -10.42
N ASP A 104 7.00 5.18 -10.66
CA ASP A 104 7.75 5.83 -11.74
C ASP A 104 7.14 5.56 -13.11
N VAL A 105 6.74 4.32 -13.37
CA VAL A 105 6.08 3.91 -14.61
C VAL A 105 4.75 4.63 -14.79
N ARG A 106 3.91 4.69 -13.74
CA ARG A 106 2.65 5.44 -13.76
C ARG A 106 2.89 6.90 -14.14
N ASP A 107 3.85 7.54 -13.49
CA ASP A 107 4.09 8.97 -13.64
C ASP A 107 4.72 9.31 -14.99
N ARG A 108 5.63 8.46 -15.52
CA ARG A 108 6.30 8.69 -16.81
C ARG A 108 5.46 8.31 -18.02
N LEU A 109 4.67 7.24 -17.89
CA LEU A 109 3.91 6.70 -19.03
C LEU A 109 2.42 7.08 -19.01
N GLY A 110 1.93 7.65 -17.90
CA GLY A 110 0.51 8.00 -17.75
C GLY A 110 -0.42 6.79 -17.73
N VAL A 111 0.11 5.59 -17.41
CA VAL A 111 -0.67 4.36 -17.37
C VAL A 111 -1.49 4.29 -16.09
N THR A 112 -2.74 3.85 -16.17
CA THR A 112 -3.54 3.54 -14.98
C THR A 112 -3.05 2.22 -14.39
N VAL A 113 -2.70 2.21 -13.10
CA VAL A 113 -2.25 1.00 -12.40
C VAL A 113 -3.35 0.50 -11.48
N VAL A 114 -3.67 -0.79 -11.58
CA VAL A 114 -4.58 -1.50 -10.68
C VAL A 114 -3.78 -2.59 -9.98
N ILE A 115 -3.68 -2.52 -8.64
CA ILE A 115 -2.95 -3.49 -7.83
C ILE A 115 -3.95 -4.32 -7.04
N ILE A 116 -3.85 -5.65 -7.15
CA ILE A 116 -4.54 -6.59 -6.28
C ILE A 116 -3.53 -7.03 -5.23
N THR A 117 -3.86 -6.84 -3.96
CA THR A 117 -2.99 -7.22 -2.84
C THR A 117 -3.80 -7.40 -1.57
N HIS A 118 -3.31 -8.23 -0.67
CA HIS A 118 -3.77 -8.33 0.71
C HIS A 118 -2.84 -7.57 1.69
N GLU A 119 -1.77 -6.96 1.18
CA GLU A 119 -0.79 -6.22 1.98
C GLU A 119 -1.18 -4.75 2.10
N MET A 120 -1.71 -4.32 3.25
CA MET A 120 -2.09 -2.92 3.48
C MET A 120 -0.90 -1.95 3.43
N SER A 121 0.31 -2.44 3.67
CA SER A 121 1.56 -1.67 3.47
C SER A 121 1.76 -1.24 2.02
N VAL A 122 1.43 -2.10 1.05
CA VAL A 122 1.47 -1.79 -0.38
C VAL A 122 0.43 -0.72 -0.72
N VAL A 123 -0.80 -0.89 -0.22
CA VAL A 123 -1.88 0.07 -0.45
C VAL A 123 -1.48 1.45 0.05
N ARG A 124 -0.97 1.54 1.29
CA ARG A 124 -0.51 2.82 1.88
C ARG A 124 0.64 3.45 1.10
N ALA A 125 1.53 2.62 0.54
CA ALA A 125 2.74 3.11 -0.12
C ALA A 125 2.47 3.76 -1.49
N VAL A 126 1.54 3.21 -2.30
CA VAL A 126 1.47 3.57 -3.73
C VAL A 126 0.07 3.86 -4.28
N CYS A 127 -1.00 3.59 -3.52
CA CYS A 127 -2.36 3.75 -4.03
C CYS A 127 -2.94 5.13 -3.74
N ASP A 128 -3.69 5.67 -4.70
CA ASP A 128 -4.45 6.90 -4.56
C ASP A 128 -5.92 6.61 -4.17
N SER A 129 -6.41 5.42 -4.55
CA SER A 129 -7.76 4.93 -4.26
C SER A 129 -7.70 3.45 -3.91
N VAL A 130 -8.69 2.99 -3.15
CA VAL A 130 -8.76 1.61 -2.68
C VAL A 130 -10.18 1.07 -2.80
N SER A 131 -10.29 -0.24 -3.01
CA SER A 131 -11.57 -0.97 -3.03
C SER A 131 -11.42 -2.28 -2.28
N LEU A 132 -12.30 -2.53 -1.33
CA LEU A 132 -12.38 -3.80 -0.61
C LEU A 132 -13.29 -4.76 -1.36
N LEU A 133 -12.75 -5.92 -1.72
CA LEU A 133 -13.48 -7.01 -2.38
C LEU A 133 -13.79 -8.12 -1.39
N GLU A 134 -15.07 -8.51 -1.31
CA GLU A 134 -15.51 -9.69 -0.55
C GLU A 134 -16.48 -10.51 -1.39
N ALA A 135 -16.25 -11.82 -1.45
CA ALA A 135 -17.09 -12.75 -2.22
C ALA A 135 -17.41 -12.26 -3.65
N GLY A 136 -16.41 -11.65 -4.32
CA GLY A 136 -16.54 -11.14 -5.68
C GLY A 136 -17.34 -9.83 -5.82
N ARG A 137 -17.61 -9.14 -4.70
CA ARG A 137 -18.32 -7.85 -4.68
C ARG A 137 -17.46 -6.78 -4.03
N VAL A 138 -17.54 -5.55 -4.55
CA VAL A 138 -16.96 -4.40 -3.90
C VAL A 138 -17.89 -4.01 -2.75
N VAL A 139 -17.38 -4.06 -1.52
CA VAL A 139 -18.14 -3.72 -0.30
C VAL A 139 -17.85 -2.31 0.20
N GLU A 140 -16.64 -1.82 -0.09
CA GLU A 140 -16.22 -0.46 0.25
C GLU A 140 -15.23 0.03 -0.80
N SER A 141 -15.28 1.33 -1.18
CA SER A 141 -14.39 1.89 -2.21
C SER A 141 -14.34 3.42 -2.11
N GLY A 142 -13.18 3.99 -2.42
CA GLY A 142 -13.02 5.44 -2.51
C GLY A 142 -11.56 5.89 -2.62
N PRO A 143 -11.33 7.21 -2.75
CA PRO A 143 -10.03 7.81 -2.54
C PRO A 143 -9.50 7.44 -1.15
N ILE A 144 -8.20 7.14 -1.05
CA ILE A 144 -7.62 6.65 0.21
C ILE A 144 -7.80 7.66 1.35
N GLU A 145 -7.72 8.95 1.04
CA GLU A 145 -7.90 10.03 2.03
C GLU A 145 -9.34 10.09 2.58
N ASP A 146 -10.35 9.77 1.77
CA ASP A 146 -11.75 9.76 2.20
C ASP A 146 -12.05 8.50 3.02
N VAL A 147 -11.52 7.35 2.58
CA VAL A 147 -11.67 6.07 3.29
C VAL A 147 -11.07 6.15 4.69
N VAL A 148 -9.86 6.69 4.83
CA VAL A 148 -9.21 6.78 6.15
C VAL A 148 -9.82 7.87 7.03
N ALA A 149 -10.52 8.85 6.46
CA ALA A 149 -11.24 9.85 7.22
C ALA A 149 -12.46 9.26 7.96
N ASP A 150 -13.08 8.22 7.41
CA ASP A 150 -14.09 7.43 8.10
C ASP A 150 -13.40 6.36 8.99
N VAL A 151 -13.03 6.76 10.20
CA VAL A 151 -12.31 5.90 11.16
C VAL A 151 -13.13 4.68 11.62
N ALA A 152 -14.46 4.70 11.42
CA ALA A 152 -15.35 3.59 11.72
C ALA A 152 -15.39 2.55 10.60
N SER A 153 -14.97 2.91 9.38
CA SER A 153 -14.99 2.00 8.26
C SER A 153 -14.06 0.82 8.48
N ARG A 154 -14.41 -0.35 7.92
CA ARG A 154 -13.58 -1.53 8.01
C ARG A 154 -12.26 -1.33 7.30
N LEU A 155 -12.29 -0.77 6.10
CA LEU A 155 -11.10 -0.53 5.29
C LEU A 155 -10.14 0.46 5.97
N SER A 156 -10.67 1.50 6.65
CA SER A 156 -9.86 2.40 7.48
C SER A 156 -9.16 1.66 8.61
N ARG A 157 -9.83 0.71 9.28
CA ARG A 157 -9.23 -0.09 10.35
C ARG A 157 -8.16 -1.06 9.84
N GLU A 158 -8.32 -1.60 8.65
CA GLU A 158 -7.31 -2.46 8.01
C GLU A 158 -6.11 -1.63 7.52
N LEU A 159 -6.34 -0.45 6.97
CA LEU A 159 -5.28 0.45 6.51
C LEU A 159 -4.46 1.02 7.67
N VAL A 160 -5.11 1.41 8.75
CA VAL A 160 -4.46 1.97 9.94
C VAL A 160 -4.99 1.22 11.17
N PRO A 161 -4.41 0.06 11.51
CA PRO A 161 -4.91 -0.76 12.62
C PRO A 161 -4.70 -0.09 13.98
N ALA A 162 -5.53 -0.45 14.94
CA ALA A 162 -5.32 -0.05 16.33
C ALA A 162 -3.95 -0.58 16.83
N PRO A 163 -3.18 0.21 17.58
CA PRO A 163 -1.88 -0.22 18.05
C PRO A 163 -2.00 -1.38 19.04
N ALA A 164 -1.05 -2.33 18.95
CA ALA A 164 -0.93 -3.37 19.93
C ALA A 164 -0.51 -2.76 21.28
N VAL A 165 -1.14 -3.23 22.35
CA VAL A 165 -0.76 -2.88 23.72
C VAL A 165 0.16 -3.99 24.24
N PRO A 166 1.40 -3.68 24.66
CA PRO A 166 2.32 -4.69 25.15
C PRO A 166 1.77 -5.42 26.40
N ALA A 167 2.00 -6.70 26.48
CA ALA A 167 1.60 -7.49 27.65
C ALA A 167 2.28 -6.94 28.93
N GLY A 168 1.48 -6.66 29.95
CA GLY A 168 1.97 -6.10 31.22
C GLY A 168 2.12 -4.58 31.28
N SER A 169 1.78 -3.86 30.22
CA SER A 169 1.74 -2.38 30.26
C SER A 169 0.40 -1.81 30.76
N VAL A 170 -0.57 -2.68 31.02
CA VAL A 170 -1.88 -2.32 31.59
C VAL A 170 -1.95 -2.89 33.00
N GLY A 171 -2.22 -2.05 33.98
CA GLY A 171 -2.43 -2.45 35.35
C GLY A 171 -3.72 -3.26 35.53
N PRO A 172 -3.87 -4.03 36.64
CA PRO A 172 -5.04 -4.85 36.86
C PRO A 172 -6.34 -4.03 37.02
N ASP A 173 -6.21 -2.78 37.41
CA ASP A 173 -7.33 -1.84 37.61
C ASP A 173 -7.47 -0.82 36.48
N ASP A 174 -6.68 -0.99 35.41
CA ASP A 174 -6.69 -0.09 34.26
C ASP A 174 -7.55 -0.64 33.12
N ALA A 175 -8.13 0.28 32.35
CA ALA A 175 -8.77 0.01 31.07
C ALA A 175 -7.93 0.57 29.91
N VAL A 176 -8.15 0.03 28.72
CA VAL A 176 -7.57 0.56 27.48
C VAL A 176 -8.66 1.28 26.68
N ILE A 177 -8.38 2.51 26.26
CA ILE A 177 -9.22 3.27 25.35
C ILE A 177 -8.55 3.30 23.99
N ASP A 178 -9.26 2.84 22.97
CA ASP A 178 -8.89 3.02 21.58
C ASP A 178 -9.37 4.38 21.08
N VAL A 179 -8.45 5.17 20.56
CA VAL A 179 -8.75 6.48 20.01
C VAL A 179 -8.36 6.51 18.54
N ALA A 180 -9.28 6.96 17.70
CA ALA A 180 -9.02 7.20 16.29
C ALA A 180 -9.29 8.67 15.95
N LEU A 181 -8.34 9.28 15.27
CA LEU A 181 -8.38 10.67 14.87
C LEU A 181 -7.92 10.86 13.44
N THR A 182 -8.50 11.85 12.78
CA THR A 182 -8.05 12.33 11.47
C THR A 182 -7.75 13.81 11.56
N ALA A 183 -6.71 14.22 10.85
CA ALA A 183 -6.33 15.62 10.74
C ALA A 183 -5.97 15.96 9.30
N ARG A 184 -6.19 17.21 8.92
CA ARG A 184 -5.65 17.79 7.68
C ARG A 184 -4.39 18.60 8.00
N PRO A 185 -3.49 18.81 7.03
CA PRO A 185 -2.30 19.63 7.23
C PRO A 185 -2.64 20.99 7.86
N GLY A 186 -1.91 21.34 8.92
CA GLY A 186 -2.12 22.58 9.68
C GLY A 186 -3.15 22.50 10.81
N GLN A 187 -3.79 21.34 11.03
CA GLN A 187 -4.69 21.12 12.17
C GLN A 187 -3.99 20.23 13.22
N PRO A 188 -3.57 20.71 14.39
CA PRO A 188 -2.84 19.95 15.40
C PRO A 188 -3.78 19.04 16.21
N ALA A 189 -4.51 18.14 15.53
CA ALA A 189 -5.49 17.25 16.19
C ALA A 189 -4.80 16.30 17.18
N ALA A 190 -3.67 15.70 16.83
CA ALA A 190 -2.97 14.77 17.71
C ALA A 190 -2.51 15.41 19.02
N ALA A 191 -1.88 16.60 18.97
CA ALA A 191 -1.42 17.31 20.17
C ALA A 191 -2.58 17.68 21.11
N ARG A 192 -3.71 18.09 20.53
CA ARG A 192 -4.91 18.40 21.31
C ARG A 192 -5.50 17.16 21.97
N VAL A 193 -5.58 16.05 21.25
CA VAL A 193 -6.09 14.79 21.78
C VAL A 193 -5.21 14.27 22.91
N LEU A 194 -3.89 14.32 22.75
CA LEU A 194 -2.94 13.90 23.78
C LEU A 194 -3.04 14.78 25.04
N ALA A 195 -3.21 16.10 24.87
CA ALA A 195 -3.40 17.00 25.99
C ALA A 195 -4.69 16.70 26.77
N LEU A 196 -5.80 16.50 26.06
CA LEU A 196 -7.08 16.12 26.67
C LEU A 196 -7.00 14.77 27.39
N ALA A 197 -6.32 13.80 26.80
CA ALA A 197 -6.12 12.47 27.41
C ALA A 197 -5.32 12.60 28.71
N ALA A 198 -4.22 13.36 28.70
CA ALA A 198 -3.40 13.60 29.88
C ALA A 198 -4.18 14.31 31.02
N GLU A 199 -5.06 15.27 30.70
CA GLU A 199 -5.94 15.93 31.67
C GLU A 199 -6.91 14.93 32.35
N GLN A 200 -7.30 13.85 31.66
CA GLN A 200 -8.11 12.77 32.23
C GLN A 200 -7.26 11.74 33.02
N GLY A 201 -5.94 11.89 33.06
CA GLY A 201 -5.02 10.97 33.71
C GLY A 201 -4.71 9.74 32.89
N ALA A 202 -4.94 9.80 31.57
CA ALA A 202 -4.58 8.70 30.66
C ALA A 202 -3.10 8.80 30.25
N ASP A 203 -2.50 7.63 30.03
CA ASP A 203 -1.15 7.50 29.46
C ASP A 203 -1.22 6.79 28.11
N VAL A 204 -0.17 6.94 27.29
CA VAL A 204 -0.10 6.36 25.95
C VAL A 204 0.57 5.00 26.00
N ALA A 205 -0.21 3.93 25.84
CA ALA A 205 0.30 2.57 25.73
C ALA A 205 0.82 2.21 24.32
N GLY A 206 0.29 2.87 23.30
CA GLY A 206 0.73 2.68 21.92
C GLY A 206 0.13 3.72 20.99
N GLY A 207 0.79 3.94 19.86
CA GLY A 207 0.32 4.91 18.86
C GLY A 207 0.85 4.61 17.47
N LEU A 208 0.02 4.87 16.47
CA LEU A 208 0.37 4.82 15.06
C LEU A 208 -0.16 6.07 14.38
N PHE A 209 0.70 6.74 13.62
CA PHE A 209 0.34 7.89 12.81
C PHE A 209 0.79 7.64 11.38
N GLU A 210 -0.14 7.77 10.44
CA GLU A 210 0.10 7.61 9.01
C GLU A 210 -0.38 8.84 8.26
N THR A 211 0.34 9.21 7.20
CA THR A 211 -0.10 10.25 6.27
C THR A 211 -0.41 9.60 4.94
N LEU A 212 -1.69 9.63 4.57
CA LEU A 212 -2.21 9.00 3.35
C LEU A 212 -2.86 10.08 2.49
N GLY A 213 -2.23 10.37 1.36
CA GLY A 213 -2.58 11.53 0.56
C GLY A 213 -2.40 12.83 1.36
N ARG A 214 -3.50 13.55 1.57
CA ARG A 214 -3.55 14.81 2.36
C ARG A 214 -4.12 14.59 3.77
N ALA A 215 -4.55 13.38 4.10
CA ALA A 215 -5.08 13.05 5.42
C ALA A 215 -3.99 12.49 6.33
N GLN A 216 -3.91 12.97 7.54
CA GLN A 216 -3.17 12.34 8.63
C GLN A 216 -4.15 11.56 9.50
N VAL A 217 -3.87 10.29 9.71
CA VAL A 217 -4.68 9.40 10.56
C VAL A 217 -3.83 8.98 11.74
N GLY A 218 -4.40 9.10 12.95
CA GLY A 218 -3.80 8.60 14.18
C GLY A 218 -4.68 7.54 14.82
N ARG A 219 -4.06 6.47 15.30
CA ARG A 219 -4.67 5.49 16.18
C ARG A 219 -3.83 5.39 17.45
N LEU A 220 -4.48 5.57 18.58
CA LEU A 220 -3.83 5.52 19.90
C LEU A 220 -4.51 4.47 20.77
N ALA A 221 -3.74 3.76 21.58
CA ALA A 221 -4.21 3.00 22.71
C ALA A 221 -3.77 3.76 23.97
N LEU A 222 -4.73 4.20 24.76
CA LEU A 222 -4.53 4.93 26.00
C LEU A 222 -4.84 4.01 27.17
N THR A 223 -4.02 4.01 28.21
CA THR A 223 -4.31 3.36 29.50
C THR A 223 -4.81 4.39 30.49
N ILE A 224 -5.81 4.03 31.26
CA ILE A 224 -6.47 4.90 32.26
C ILE A 224 -7.08 4.03 33.37
N PRO A 225 -7.18 4.50 34.63
CA PRO A 225 -7.97 3.82 35.63
C PRO A 225 -9.38 3.50 35.16
N ALA A 226 -9.84 2.26 35.34
CA ALA A 226 -11.08 1.76 34.76
C ALA A 226 -12.32 2.56 35.19
N ASP A 227 -12.31 3.12 36.41
CA ASP A 227 -13.36 3.97 36.94
C ASP A 227 -13.49 5.33 36.24
N ARG A 228 -12.49 5.74 35.47
CA ARG A 228 -12.46 7.00 34.69
C ARG A 228 -12.67 6.80 33.18
N ALA A 229 -12.63 5.55 32.69
CA ALA A 229 -12.58 5.26 31.28
C ALA A 229 -13.80 5.84 30.52
N GLU A 230 -15.02 5.67 31.03
CA GLU A 230 -16.24 6.19 30.38
C GLU A 230 -16.26 7.72 30.32
N ALA A 231 -15.81 8.39 31.39
CA ALA A 231 -15.74 9.84 31.43
C ALA A 231 -14.71 10.38 30.41
N ALA A 232 -13.56 9.73 30.30
CA ALA A 232 -12.52 10.09 29.34
C ALA A 232 -13.00 9.88 27.90
N VAL A 233 -13.69 8.77 27.60
CA VAL A 233 -14.30 8.53 26.29
C VAL A 233 -15.28 9.64 25.93
N ALA A 234 -16.13 10.08 26.86
CA ALA A 234 -17.09 11.16 26.64
C ALA A 234 -16.38 12.49 26.32
N VAL A 235 -15.29 12.83 27.03
CA VAL A 235 -14.50 14.05 26.79
C VAL A 235 -13.83 14.00 25.42
N LEU A 236 -13.20 12.89 25.07
CA LEU A 236 -12.50 12.70 23.78
C LEU A 236 -13.49 12.75 22.62
N THR A 237 -14.63 12.09 22.75
CA THR A 237 -15.69 12.10 21.72
C THR A 237 -16.27 13.52 21.56
N GLY A 238 -16.46 14.25 22.65
CA GLY A 238 -16.88 15.65 22.62
C GLY A 238 -15.86 16.58 21.94
N ALA A 239 -14.60 16.19 21.87
CA ALA A 239 -13.56 16.90 21.13
C ALA A 239 -13.49 16.54 19.63
N GLY A 240 -14.39 15.67 19.15
CA GLY A 240 -14.53 15.33 17.74
C GLY A 240 -13.62 14.18 17.27
N VAL A 241 -13.17 13.32 18.19
CA VAL A 241 -12.44 12.09 17.86
C VAL A 241 -13.27 10.86 18.21
N THR A 242 -13.04 9.76 17.54
CA THR A 242 -13.65 8.47 17.90
C THR A 242 -12.87 7.85 19.05
N ALA A 243 -13.54 7.56 20.16
CA ALA A 243 -12.94 6.90 21.31
C ALA A 243 -13.88 5.81 21.83
N GLU A 244 -13.32 4.65 22.19
CA GLU A 244 -14.07 3.54 22.74
C GLU A 244 -13.21 2.74 23.72
N VAL A 245 -13.82 2.16 24.76
CA VAL A 245 -13.13 1.25 25.67
C VAL A 245 -12.89 -0.08 24.94
N ARG A 246 -11.65 -0.53 24.91
CA ARG A 246 -11.28 -1.82 24.31
C ARG A 246 -11.85 -2.96 25.15
N ALA A 247 -12.60 -3.86 24.51
CA ALA A 247 -13.19 -5.03 25.15
C ALA A 247 -12.17 -6.13 25.48
#